data_bc1caa57828aff80c36dc3f97180a589
#
_entry.id   bc1caa57828aff80c36dc3f97180a589
#
_cell.length_a   1.000
_cell.length_b   1.000
_cell.length_c   1.000
_cell.angle_alpha   90.00
_cell.angle_beta   90.00
_cell.angle_gamma   90.00
#
_symmetry.space_group_name_H-M   'P 1'
#
loop_
_entity.id
_entity.type
_entity.pdbx_description
1 polymer ?
#
loop_
_entity_poly.entity_id
_entity_poly.type
_entity_poly.pdbx_seq_one_letter_code
_entity_poly.pdbx_strand_id
1 'polypeptide(L)'
;MAMTPEKKVKDRVVKQLKLFGDSVYYFFPATGGYGRSGVPDVVGCFNGKFWAIECKAGKNTTTALQDRELNAVRNARGEAWVINEENVDAVSMMFRKFL
;
A
#
# COMPACT_ATOMS: atom_id res chain seq x y z
N MET A 1 -16.88 15.92 6.75
CA MET A 1 -17.17 14.59 6.20
C MET A 1 -16.44 13.53 7.02
N ALA A 2 -17.14 12.51 7.46
CA ALA A 2 -16.51 11.45 8.24
C ALA A 2 -15.59 10.61 7.35
N MET A 3 -14.41 10.30 7.87
CA MET A 3 -13.49 9.38 7.18
C MET A 3 -13.94 7.94 7.38
N THR A 4 -13.87 7.14 6.32
CA THR A 4 -14.09 5.71 6.45
C THR A 4 -12.96 5.08 7.27
N PRO A 5 -13.21 3.94 7.95
CA PRO A 5 -12.13 3.26 8.67
C PRO A 5 -10.93 2.92 7.78
N GLU A 6 -11.18 2.53 6.54
CA GLU A 6 -10.11 2.20 5.59
C GLU A 6 -9.27 3.43 5.24
N LYS A 7 -9.90 4.59 5.07
CA LYS A 7 -9.18 5.83 4.81
C LYS A 7 -8.32 6.24 6.00
N LYS A 8 -8.76 5.96 7.21
CA LYS A 8 -7.94 6.23 8.41
C LYS A 8 -6.67 5.39 8.40
N VAL A 9 -6.75 4.13 7.99
CA VAL A 9 -5.58 3.28 7.84
C VAL A 9 -4.65 3.86 6.78
N LYS A 10 -5.19 4.25 5.64
CA LYS A 10 -4.43 4.85 4.54
C LYS A 10 -3.69 6.10 5.00
N ASP A 11 -4.36 6.97 5.74
CA ASP A 11 -3.74 8.21 6.23
C ASP A 11 -2.59 7.91 7.19
N ARG A 12 -2.71 6.87 8.02
CA ARG A 12 -1.62 6.44 8.91
C ARG A 12 -0.43 5.88 8.13
N VAL A 13 -0.70 5.14 7.05
CA VAL A 13 0.36 4.67 6.15
C VAL A 13 1.10 5.86 5.56
N VAL A 14 0.38 6.85 5.04
CA VAL A 14 0.98 8.03 4.41
C VAL A 14 1.85 8.80 5.41
N LYS A 15 1.42 8.91 6.66
CA LYS A 15 2.24 9.57 7.69
C LYS A 15 3.58 8.89 7.86
N GLN A 16 3.63 7.55 7.83
CA GLN A 16 4.88 6.82 7.93
C GLN A 16 5.74 6.97 6.68
N LEU A 17 5.12 6.99 5.49
CA LEU A 17 5.87 7.21 4.25
C LEU A 17 6.56 8.57 4.26
N LYS A 18 5.90 9.59 4.79
CA LYS A 18 6.46 10.94 4.87
C LYS A 18 7.70 11.02 5.76
N LEU A 19 7.87 10.09 6.70
CA LEU A 19 9.07 10.06 7.55
C LEU A 19 10.35 9.77 6.75
N PHE A 20 10.22 9.16 5.59
CA PHE A 20 11.37 8.84 4.75
C PHE A 20 11.74 9.97 3.78
N GLY A 21 10.93 11.04 3.71
CA GLY A 21 11.19 12.19 2.86
C GLY A 21 11.37 11.78 1.40
N ASP A 22 12.42 12.28 0.77
CA ASP A 22 12.69 12.04 -0.65
C ASP A 22 13.19 10.62 -0.94
N SER A 23 13.46 9.82 0.08
CA SER A 23 13.90 8.44 -0.10
C SER A 23 12.78 7.53 -0.61
N VAL A 24 11.53 7.91 -0.41
CA VAL A 24 10.37 7.15 -0.87
C VAL A 24 9.60 7.96 -1.90
N TYR A 25 9.45 7.39 -3.08
CA TYR A 25 8.51 7.90 -4.07
C TYR A 25 7.23 7.09 -3.98
N TYR A 26 6.08 7.75 -3.99
CA TYR A 26 4.79 7.05 -3.95
C TYR A 26 3.69 7.86 -4.60
N PHE A 27 2.65 7.18 -5.03
CA PHE A 27 1.42 7.82 -5.52
C PHE A 27 0.24 6.88 -5.30
N PHE A 28 -0.97 7.43 -5.48
CA PHE A 28 -2.21 6.69 -5.34
C PHE A 28 -2.73 6.39 -6.74
N PRO A 29 -2.72 5.11 -7.18
CA PRO A 29 -3.22 4.78 -8.52
C PRO A 29 -4.68 5.20 -8.69
N ALA A 30 -4.98 5.84 -9.81
CA ALA A 30 -6.36 6.19 -10.14
C ALA A 30 -7.13 4.92 -10.50
N THR A 31 -8.37 4.82 -10.02
CA THR A 31 -9.27 3.72 -10.33
C THR A 31 -10.40 4.22 -11.19
N GLY A 32 -10.73 3.50 -12.24
CA GLY A 32 -11.78 3.86 -13.17
C GLY A 32 -11.23 4.24 -14.54
N GLY A 33 -12.11 4.52 -15.49
CA GLY A 33 -11.70 4.80 -16.86
C GLY A 33 -10.96 3.62 -17.48
N TYR A 34 -9.74 3.85 -17.90
CA TYR A 34 -8.91 2.83 -18.54
C TYR A 34 -8.10 1.99 -17.53
N GLY A 35 -8.23 2.28 -16.24
CA GLY A 35 -7.53 1.50 -15.23
C GLY A 35 -8.15 0.12 -15.06
N ARG A 36 -7.36 -0.82 -14.59
CA ARG A 36 -7.85 -2.15 -14.25
C ARG A 36 -8.31 -2.19 -12.80
N SER A 37 -9.19 -3.16 -12.50
CA SER A 37 -9.74 -3.31 -11.15
C SER A 37 -8.74 -3.98 -10.22
N GLY A 38 -8.87 -3.69 -8.92
CA GLY A 38 -8.09 -4.35 -7.87
C GLY A 38 -6.70 -3.78 -7.66
N VAL A 39 -6.36 -2.64 -8.30
CA VAL A 39 -5.04 -2.04 -8.09
C VAL A 39 -4.86 -1.60 -6.64
N PRO A 40 -3.64 -1.70 -6.09
CA PRO A 40 -3.39 -1.32 -4.71
C PRO A 40 -3.67 0.15 -4.44
N ASP A 41 -3.95 0.48 -3.16
CA ASP A 41 -4.27 1.84 -2.74
C ASP A 41 -3.11 2.80 -2.93
N VAL A 42 -1.89 2.33 -2.64
CA VAL A 42 -0.70 3.16 -2.79
C VAL A 42 0.45 2.29 -3.29
N VAL A 43 1.21 2.83 -4.22
CA VAL A 43 2.38 2.16 -4.80
C VAL A 43 3.55 3.13 -4.85
N GLY A 44 4.74 2.59 -4.92
CA GLY A 44 5.92 3.42 -5.02
C GLY A 44 7.21 2.66 -5.13
N CYS A 45 8.29 3.38 -4.86
CA CYS A 45 9.64 2.84 -4.94
C CYS A 45 10.46 3.36 -3.75
N PHE A 46 11.23 2.49 -3.16
CA PHE A 46 12.13 2.84 -2.08
C PHE A 46 13.46 2.12 -2.29
N ASN A 47 14.52 2.88 -2.43
CA ASN A 47 15.86 2.33 -2.64
C ASN A 47 15.93 1.36 -3.83
N GLY A 48 15.23 1.70 -4.91
CA GLY A 48 15.19 0.87 -6.12
C GLY A 48 14.20 -0.29 -6.08
N LYS A 49 13.51 -0.49 -4.95
CA LYS A 49 12.56 -1.59 -4.77
C LYS A 49 11.14 -1.08 -4.96
N PHE A 50 10.39 -1.68 -5.89
CA PHE A 50 8.97 -1.38 -6.06
C PHE A 50 8.17 -2.02 -4.92
N TRP A 51 7.17 -1.29 -4.44
CA TRP A 51 6.28 -1.78 -3.39
C TRP A 51 4.84 -1.33 -3.63
N ALA A 52 3.91 -2.07 -3.05
CA ALA A 52 2.48 -1.79 -3.14
C ALA A 52 1.81 -2.10 -1.80
N ILE A 53 0.88 -1.25 -1.40
CA ILE A 53 0.11 -1.42 -0.17
C ILE A 53 -1.38 -1.35 -0.48
N GLU A 54 -2.11 -2.36 -0.05
CA GLU A 54 -3.57 -2.37 -0.03
C GLU A 54 -4.02 -2.15 1.41
N CYS A 55 -4.88 -1.16 1.63
CA CYS A 55 -5.38 -0.82 2.97
C CYS A 55 -6.74 -1.47 3.21
N LYS A 56 -6.90 -2.09 4.36
CA LYS A 56 -8.15 -2.70 4.81
C LYS A 56 -8.44 -2.26 6.23
N ALA A 57 -9.70 -2.36 6.63
CA ALA A 57 -10.12 -1.99 7.99
C ALA A 57 -10.94 -3.11 8.61
N GLY A 58 -10.79 -3.28 9.93
CA GLY A 58 -11.53 -4.26 10.68
C GLY A 58 -11.25 -5.68 10.19
N LYS A 59 -12.31 -6.42 9.94
CA LYS A 59 -12.22 -7.82 9.47
C LYS A 59 -12.27 -7.94 7.95
N ASN A 60 -12.25 -6.83 7.23
CA ASN A 60 -12.30 -6.86 5.77
C ASN A 60 -11.03 -7.48 5.21
N THR A 61 -11.19 -8.31 4.19
CA THR A 61 -10.08 -8.98 3.51
C THR A 61 -10.02 -8.54 2.06
N THR A 62 -8.93 -8.86 1.39
CA THR A 62 -8.76 -8.53 -0.01
C THR A 62 -9.72 -9.30 -0.90
N THR A 63 -10.10 -8.70 -2.02
CA THR A 63 -10.88 -9.37 -3.06
C THR A 63 -9.95 -10.20 -3.95
N ALA A 64 -10.52 -11.07 -4.77
CA ALA A 64 -9.74 -11.88 -5.71
C ALA A 64 -8.96 -11.00 -6.70
N LEU A 65 -9.55 -9.88 -7.16
CA LEU A 65 -8.86 -8.96 -8.06
C LEU A 65 -7.69 -8.26 -7.37
N GLN A 66 -7.86 -7.88 -6.10
CA GLN A 66 -6.79 -7.28 -5.31
C GLN A 66 -5.65 -8.27 -5.08
N ASP A 67 -5.99 -9.52 -4.76
CA ASP A 67 -4.97 -10.58 -4.59
C ASP A 67 -4.18 -10.80 -5.87
N ARG A 68 -4.86 -10.78 -7.02
CA ARG A 68 -4.19 -10.92 -8.31
C ARG A 68 -3.18 -9.82 -8.53
N GLU A 69 -3.53 -8.58 -8.22
CA GLU A 69 -2.61 -7.45 -8.39
C GLU A 69 -1.42 -7.53 -7.43
N LEU A 70 -1.68 -7.85 -6.16
CA LEU A 70 -0.60 -7.99 -5.17
C LEU A 70 0.35 -9.13 -5.54
N ASN A 71 -0.19 -10.25 -6.02
CA ASN A 71 0.63 -11.38 -6.44
C ASN A 71 1.44 -11.06 -7.69
N ALA A 72 0.89 -10.28 -8.62
CA ALA A 72 1.63 -9.83 -9.79
C ALA A 72 2.84 -8.99 -9.41
N VAL A 73 2.69 -8.10 -8.41
CA VAL A 73 3.81 -7.32 -7.88
C VAL A 73 4.88 -8.24 -7.30
N ARG A 74 4.47 -9.24 -6.51
CA ARG A 74 5.42 -10.19 -5.90
C ARG A 74 6.13 -11.04 -6.95
N ASN A 75 5.40 -11.48 -7.97
CA ASN A 75 6.00 -12.25 -9.07
C ASN A 75 7.02 -11.43 -9.85
N ALA A 76 6.83 -10.12 -9.94
CA ALA A 76 7.76 -9.20 -10.58
C ALA A 76 8.89 -8.76 -9.65
N ARG A 77 9.02 -9.40 -8.47
CA ARG A 77 10.06 -9.14 -7.47
C ARG A 77 9.87 -7.84 -6.70
N GLY A 78 8.68 -7.23 -6.74
CA GLY A 78 8.31 -6.14 -5.85
C GLY A 78 7.81 -6.68 -4.52
N GLU A 79 7.56 -5.77 -3.58
CA GLU A 79 6.94 -6.10 -2.30
C GLU A 79 5.49 -5.67 -2.31
N ALA A 80 4.61 -6.49 -1.74
CA ALA A 80 3.20 -6.15 -1.66
C ALA A 80 2.65 -6.55 -0.29
N TRP A 81 1.95 -5.62 0.35
CA TRP A 81 1.45 -5.81 1.71
C TRP A 81 -0.01 -5.41 1.82
N VAL A 82 -0.73 -6.13 2.68
CA VAL A 82 -2.07 -5.74 3.13
C VAL A 82 -1.91 -5.13 4.51
N ILE A 83 -2.32 -3.89 4.66
CA ILE A 83 -2.14 -3.12 5.89
C ILE A 83 -3.49 -2.80 6.49
N ASN A 84 -3.63 -3.02 7.79
CA ASN A 84 -4.83 -2.69 8.57
C ASN A 84 -4.41 -2.04 9.88
N GLU A 85 -5.38 -1.87 10.80
CA GLU A 85 -5.12 -1.23 12.09
C GLU A 85 -4.10 -2.00 12.93
N GLU A 86 -4.00 -3.32 12.74
CA GLU A 86 -3.13 -4.15 13.57
C GLU A 86 -1.67 -4.06 13.16
N ASN A 87 -1.37 -3.84 11.88
CA ASN A 87 0.01 -3.85 11.40
C ASN A 87 0.48 -2.52 10.80
N VAL A 88 -0.37 -1.49 10.79
CA VAL A 88 0.00 -0.21 10.17
C VAL A 88 1.24 0.41 10.82
N ASP A 89 1.43 0.22 12.12
CA ASP A 89 2.57 0.80 12.82
C ASP A 89 3.90 0.13 12.44
N ALA A 90 3.85 -1.03 11.81
CA ALA A 90 5.06 -1.74 11.36
C ALA A 90 5.51 -1.31 9.95
N VAL A 91 4.81 -0.41 9.28
CA VAL A 91 5.13 -0.03 7.89
C VAL A 91 6.55 0.53 7.78
N SER A 92 6.95 1.42 8.68
CA SER A 92 8.31 1.98 8.64
C SER A 92 9.38 0.90 8.79
N MET A 93 9.12 -0.13 9.60
CA MET A 93 10.06 -1.25 9.76
C MET A 93 10.14 -2.10 8.48
N MET A 94 9.03 -2.25 7.77
CA MET A 94 9.02 -2.99 6.50
C MET A 94 9.93 -2.32 5.48
N PHE A 95 9.91 -0.98 5.42
CA PHE A 95 10.76 -0.22 4.50
C PHE A 95 12.23 -0.28 4.89
N ARG A 96 12.54 -0.37 6.16
CA ARG A 96 13.94 -0.42 6.62
C ARG A 96 14.70 -1.64 6.08
N LYS A 97 13.99 -2.69 5.70
CA LYS A 97 14.62 -3.87 5.07
C LYS A 97 15.30 -3.53 3.75
N PHE A 98 14.98 -2.40 3.13
CA PHE A 98 15.52 -2.00 1.83
C PHE A 98 16.72 -1.05 1.94
N LEU A 99 17.10 -0.72 3.14
CA LEU A 99 18.26 0.16 3.37
C LEU A 99 19.58 -0.54 3.12
#